data_16e684ffff4ad6e0419d0cb0f9eb3b31
#
_entry.id   16e684ffff4ad6e0419d0cb0f9eb3b31
#
_cell.length_a   1.000
_cell.length_b   1.000
_cell.length_c   1.000
_cell.angle_alpha   90.00
_cell.angle_beta   90.00
_cell.angle_gamma   90.00
#
_symmetry.space_group_name_H-M   'P 1'
#
loop_
_entity.id
_entity.type
_entity.pdbx_description
1 polymer ?
#
loop_
_entity_poly.entity_id
_entity_poly.type
_entity_poly.pdbx_seq_one_letter_code
_entity_poly.pdbx_strand_id
1 'polypeptide(L)'
;MARTNWLVPSGVNINNIGLGQRIGENGVMGITLNSVTFGDIPITTVEQPEGGLGTYRPQFINIGFAYAHRFSSSITGGILLRAISQEVVNVKAQGFAMDAGIQYATTSVKRTAGKAKFSKGKYRDDLRFGISLRNIGPDMVFRGDGLSVTGTVNEGSYSSTLENRAAKFNLPSLLHIGFAYDFRLDKDSNTYFHRLTAATNFTSNTFSRNQMGVGVEYAYKEFVMLRTAFTYEQDLFDAEKRTNALTGFSGGITFEVPFGTNTIGIDYSYRSTNPFQGIHSFGFRLGLGEKR
;
A
#
# COMPACT_ATOMS: atom_id res chain seq x y z
N MET A 1 -1.80 7.34 -9.56
CA MET A 1 -2.88 7.29 -8.58
C MET A 1 -3.55 5.92 -8.62
N ALA A 2 -4.12 5.46 -7.52
CA ALA A 2 -4.85 4.20 -7.50
C ALA A 2 -6.07 4.30 -6.57
N ARG A 3 -7.13 3.56 -6.92
CA ARG A 3 -8.33 3.38 -6.10
C ARG A 3 -8.58 1.91 -5.89
N THR A 4 -8.81 1.52 -4.64
CA THR A 4 -9.12 0.15 -4.24
C THR A 4 -10.48 0.12 -3.57
N ASN A 5 -11.39 -0.71 -4.10
CA ASN A 5 -12.64 -1.08 -3.45
C ASN A 5 -12.34 -2.28 -2.56
N TRP A 6 -12.36 -2.07 -1.25
CA TRP A 6 -11.95 -3.07 -0.26
C TRP A 6 -13.14 -3.94 0.15
N LEU A 7 -13.00 -5.27 0.06
CA LEU A 7 -14.02 -6.24 0.49
C LEU A 7 -15.43 -5.92 -0.03
N VAL A 8 -15.59 -5.85 -1.34
CA VAL A 8 -16.90 -5.54 -1.97
C VAL A 8 -17.99 -6.48 -1.44
N PRO A 9 -19.16 -5.97 -0.99
CA PRO A 9 -19.69 -4.61 -1.08
C PRO A 9 -19.57 -3.74 0.18
N SER A 10 -18.48 -3.84 0.96
CA SER A 10 -18.32 -3.18 2.27
C SER A 10 -18.45 -1.65 2.25
N GLY A 11 -18.38 -1.00 1.08
CA GLY A 11 -18.34 0.47 0.96
C GLY A 11 -16.98 1.10 1.29
N VAL A 12 -16.01 0.30 1.75
CA VAL A 12 -14.66 0.80 2.09
C VAL A 12 -13.85 1.07 0.82
N ASN A 13 -13.33 2.28 0.70
CA ASN A 13 -12.50 2.71 -0.42
C ASN A 13 -11.16 3.22 0.06
N ILE A 14 -10.09 2.81 -0.62
CA ILE A 14 -8.72 3.27 -0.37
C ILE A 14 -8.25 4.01 -1.62
N ASN A 15 -7.90 5.28 -1.48
CA ASN A 15 -7.37 6.10 -2.55
C ASN A 15 -5.90 6.42 -2.27
N ASN A 16 -5.05 6.24 -3.29
CA ASN A 16 -3.63 6.48 -3.21
C ASN A 16 -3.22 7.44 -4.32
N ILE A 17 -2.53 8.51 -3.96
CA ILE A 17 -1.94 9.46 -4.91
C ILE A 17 -0.46 9.56 -4.56
N GLY A 18 0.40 9.52 -5.57
CA GLY A 18 1.83 9.70 -5.39
C GLY A 18 2.41 10.53 -6.52
N LEU A 19 3.31 11.44 -6.16
CA LEU A 19 4.12 12.23 -7.07
C LEU A 19 5.58 11.98 -6.73
N GLY A 20 6.41 11.79 -7.74
CA GLY A 20 7.83 11.59 -7.55
C GLY A 20 8.64 12.35 -8.60
N GLN A 21 9.71 12.98 -8.16
CA GLN A 21 10.61 13.73 -9.03
C GLN A 21 12.06 13.38 -8.73
N ARG A 22 12.84 13.21 -9.79
CA ARG A 22 14.27 13.02 -9.68
C ARG A 22 14.93 14.33 -9.25
N ILE A 23 15.88 14.24 -8.32
CA ILE A 23 16.71 15.34 -7.82
C ILE A 23 18.16 14.93 -7.96
N GLY A 24 18.89 15.69 -8.79
CA GLY A 24 20.26 15.34 -9.16
C GLY A 24 20.36 14.01 -9.92
N GLU A 25 21.54 13.37 -9.85
CA GLU A 25 21.81 12.14 -10.60
C GLU A 25 21.29 10.87 -9.90
N ASN A 26 21.35 10.86 -8.56
CA ASN A 26 21.14 9.66 -7.74
C ASN A 26 19.95 9.76 -6.76
N GLY A 27 19.33 10.94 -6.65
CA GLY A 27 18.24 11.17 -5.70
C GLY A 27 16.88 11.21 -6.36
N VAL A 28 15.85 10.81 -5.60
CA VAL A 28 14.42 10.97 -5.95
C VAL A 28 13.68 11.43 -4.71
N MET A 29 12.89 12.48 -4.82
CA MET A 29 11.93 12.88 -3.79
C MET A 29 10.52 12.55 -4.23
N GLY A 30 9.63 12.32 -3.25
CA GLY A 30 8.24 12.03 -3.52
C GLY A 30 7.32 12.50 -2.42
N ILE A 31 6.07 12.72 -2.79
CA ILE A 31 4.97 13.01 -1.87
C ILE A 31 3.88 11.98 -2.12
N THR A 32 3.31 11.45 -1.05
CA THR A 32 2.21 10.48 -1.10
C THR A 32 1.04 10.93 -0.25
N LEU A 33 -0.16 10.66 -0.75
CA LEU A 33 -1.41 10.82 -0.02
C LEU A 33 -2.17 9.51 -0.08
N ASN A 34 -2.48 8.93 1.08
CA ASN A 34 -3.34 7.77 1.20
C ASN A 34 -4.56 8.13 2.04
N SER A 35 -5.75 7.85 1.52
CA SER A 35 -7.02 8.09 2.21
C SER A 35 -7.84 6.79 2.22
N VAL A 36 -8.35 6.43 3.39
CA VAL A 36 -9.29 5.32 3.57
C VAL A 36 -10.62 5.91 4.04
N THR A 37 -11.69 5.60 3.33
CA THR A 37 -13.06 5.99 3.66
C THR A 37 -13.91 4.73 3.85
N PHE A 38 -14.73 4.71 4.90
CA PHE A 38 -15.51 3.52 5.29
C PHE A 38 -16.96 3.56 4.81
N GLY A 39 -17.31 4.56 3.98
CA GLY A 39 -18.70 4.77 3.57
C GLY A 39 -19.53 5.45 4.67
N ASP A 40 -20.82 5.54 4.42
CA ASP A 40 -21.79 6.09 5.38
C ASP A 40 -22.23 5.00 6.37
N ILE A 41 -21.98 5.21 7.66
CA ILE A 41 -22.40 4.30 8.72
C ILE A 41 -23.60 4.95 9.42
N PRO A 42 -24.79 4.31 9.47
CA PRO A 42 -25.94 4.87 10.14
C PRO A 42 -25.70 4.98 11.65
N ILE A 43 -26.14 6.10 12.23
CA ILE A 43 -26.16 6.31 13.66
C ILE A 43 -27.38 5.57 14.21
N THR A 44 -27.13 4.62 15.12
CA THR A 44 -28.16 3.83 15.79
C THR A 44 -28.10 4.05 17.28
N THR A 45 -29.26 3.99 17.95
CA THR A 45 -29.37 4.02 19.41
C THR A 45 -30.19 2.81 19.88
N VAL A 46 -30.19 2.56 21.19
CA VAL A 46 -31.01 1.49 21.77
C VAL A 46 -32.50 1.70 21.48
N GLU A 47 -32.92 2.96 21.38
CA GLU A 47 -34.33 3.34 21.10
C GLU A 47 -34.65 3.33 19.59
N GLN A 48 -33.61 3.49 18.73
CA GLN A 48 -33.75 3.49 17.27
C GLN A 48 -32.67 2.62 16.63
N PRO A 49 -32.78 1.28 16.73
CA PRO A 49 -31.77 0.35 16.22
C PRO A 49 -31.75 0.31 14.69
N GLU A 50 -32.83 0.68 14.02
CA GLU A 50 -32.91 0.74 12.56
C GLU A 50 -32.23 2.00 11.96
N GLY A 51 -31.72 2.91 12.81
CA GLY A 51 -31.12 4.16 12.35
C GLY A 51 -32.14 5.28 12.16
N GLY A 52 -31.85 6.21 11.22
CA GLY A 52 -32.72 7.37 10.97
C GLY A 52 -32.28 8.65 11.68
N LEU A 53 -31.23 8.57 12.51
CA LEU A 53 -30.63 9.71 13.23
C LEU A 53 -29.53 10.43 12.43
N GLY A 54 -29.20 9.93 11.23
CA GLY A 54 -28.12 10.42 10.40
C GLY A 54 -27.05 9.36 10.15
N THR A 55 -25.97 9.77 9.51
CA THR A 55 -24.81 8.92 9.21
C THR A 55 -23.51 9.60 9.62
N TYR A 56 -22.48 8.81 9.87
CA TYR A 56 -21.11 9.29 10.06
C TYR A 56 -20.14 8.53 9.14
N ARG A 57 -19.00 9.15 8.83
CA ARG A 57 -17.96 8.58 7.98
C ARG A 57 -16.62 8.58 8.68
N PRO A 58 -16.11 7.44 9.15
CA PRO A 58 -14.72 7.36 9.55
C PRO A 58 -13.79 7.63 8.38
N GLN A 59 -12.71 8.35 8.62
CA GLN A 59 -11.73 8.69 7.62
C GLN A 59 -10.31 8.58 8.17
N PHE A 60 -9.44 7.88 7.43
CA PHE A 60 -8.02 7.79 7.75
C PHE A 60 -7.22 8.43 6.62
N ILE A 61 -6.34 9.34 6.97
CA ILE A 61 -5.48 10.06 6.01
C ILE A 61 -4.03 9.90 6.43
N ASN A 62 -3.18 9.54 5.47
CA ASN A 62 -1.74 9.50 5.62
C ASN A 62 -1.10 10.38 4.53
N ILE A 63 -0.33 11.37 4.94
CA ILE A 63 0.48 12.21 4.05
C ILE A 63 1.92 11.84 4.29
N GLY A 64 2.65 11.53 3.22
CA GLY A 64 4.03 11.08 3.30
C GLY A 64 4.98 11.88 2.44
N PHE A 65 6.19 12.10 2.95
CA PHE A 65 7.32 12.66 2.23
C PHE A 65 8.42 11.61 2.13
N ALA A 66 8.81 11.26 0.92
CA ALA A 66 9.79 10.22 0.61
C ALA A 66 11.07 10.80 0.04
N TYR A 67 12.19 10.21 0.41
CA TYR A 67 13.47 10.42 -0.25
C TYR A 67 14.14 9.07 -0.48
N ALA A 68 14.61 8.85 -1.70
CA ALA A 68 15.38 7.66 -2.07
C ALA A 68 16.69 8.08 -2.73
N HIS A 69 17.75 7.34 -2.45
CA HIS A 69 19.08 7.57 -2.98
C HIS A 69 19.69 6.30 -3.52
N ARG A 70 20.37 6.40 -4.65
CA ARG A 70 21.19 5.33 -5.23
C ARG A 70 22.60 5.45 -4.73
N PHE A 71 23.00 4.54 -3.83
CA PHE A 71 24.34 4.51 -3.25
C PHE A 71 25.39 3.91 -4.20
N SER A 72 24.96 2.96 -5.02
CA SER A 72 25.80 2.33 -6.04
C SER A 72 24.96 1.90 -7.25
N SER A 73 25.59 1.28 -8.26
CA SER A 73 24.87 0.70 -9.40
C SER A 73 23.86 -0.37 -9.00
N SER A 74 24.03 -1.01 -7.85
CA SER A 74 23.23 -2.14 -7.39
C SER A 74 22.44 -1.86 -6.11
N ILE A 75 22.77 -0.82 -5.35
CA ILE A 75 22.16 -0.56 -4.05
C ILE A 75 21.40 0.75 -4.07
N THR A 76 20.13 0.69 -3.72
CA THR A 76 19.26 1.86 -3.54
C THR A 76 18.58 1.76 -2.18
N GLY A 77 18.55 2.85 -1.42
CA GLY A 77 17.83 2.92 -0.17
C GLY A 77 16.93 4.14 -0.12
N GLY A 78 15.93 4.10 0.75
CA GLY A 78 14.99 5.22 0.89
C GLY A 78 14.30 5.23 2.25
N ILE A 79 13.80 6.41 2.58
CA ILE A 79 13.00 6.67 3.78
C ILE A 79 11.70 7.36 3.37
N LEU A 80 10.66 7.15 4.15
CA LEU A 80 9.36 7.80 4.02
C LEU A 80 8.92 8.25 5.41
N LEU A 81 8.69 9.53 5.59
CA LEU A 81 8.11 10.12 6.79
C LEU A 81 6.62 10.36 6.54
N ARG A 82 5.76 9.91 7.43
CA ARG A 82 4.31 10.05 7.30
C ARG A 82 3.69 10.76 8.49
N ALA A 83 2.80 11.68 8.20
CA ALA A 83 1.83 12.19 9.14
C ALA A 83 0.53 11.39 8.97
N ILE A 84 -0.02 10.91 10.09
CA ILE A 84 -1.19 10.03 10.14
C ILE A 84 -2.29 10.76 10.89
N SER A 85 -3.50 10.74 10.34
CA SER A 85 -4.71 11.23 10.97
C SER A 85 -5.81 10.19 10.81
N GLN A 86 -6.43 9.80 11.92
CA GLN A 86 -7.59 8.91 11.97
C GLN A 86 -8.71 9.66 12.68
N GLU A 87 -9.86 9.74 12.04
CA GLU A 87 -11.03 10.47 12.55
C GLU A 87 -12.25 9.56 12.50
N VAL A 88 -12.95 9.47 13.63
CA VAL A 88 -14.18 8.70 13.79
C VAL A 88 -15.15 9.54 14.61
N VAL A 89 -16.23 9.98 13.99
CA VAL A 89 -17.23 10.89 14.61
C VAL A 89 -16.54 12.14 15.19
N ASN A 90 -16.57 12.30 16.50
CA ASN A 90 -16.03 13.45 17.24
C ASN A 90 -14.71 13.14 17.96
N VAL A 91 -14.00 12.07 17.53
CA VAL A 91 -12.69 11.69 18.08
C VAL A 91 -11.65 11.58 16.99
N LYS A 92 -10.43 12.03 17.27
CA LYS A 92 -9.34 12.07 16.33
C LYS A 92 -8.04 11.59 16.98
N ALA A 93 -7.31 10.75 16.26
CA ALA A 93 -5.94 10.37 16.61
C ALA A 93 -4.97 10.88 15.54
N GLN A 94 -3.88 11.48 15.98
CA GLN A 94 -2.82 11.96 15.09
C GLN A 94 -1.47 11.41 15.55
N GLY A 95 -0.60 11.14 14.59
CA GLY A 95 0.73 10.62 14.86
C GLY A 95 1.64 10.71 13.66
N PHE A 96 2.86 10.23 13.86
CA PHE A 96 3.89 10.15 12.84
C PHE A 96 4.37 8.71 12.70
N ALA A 97 4.78 8.33 11.50
CA ALA A 97 5.44 7.08 11.24
C ALA A 97 6.60 7.27 10.27
N MET A 98 7.61 6.44 10.41
CA MET A 98 8.73 6.35 9.49
C MET A 98 8.75 4.95 8.87
N ASP A 99 8.97 4.90 7.57
CA ASP A 99 9.28 3.69 6.83
C ASP A 99 10.69 3.82 6.25
N ALA A 100 11.45 2.74 6.25
CA ALA A 100 12.78 2.70 5.65
C ALA A 100 12.97 1.40 4.88
N GLY A 101 13.76 1.44 3.81
CA GLY A 101 14.03 0.24 3.03
C GLY A 101 15.31 0.36 2.22
N ILE A 102 15.86 -0.80 1.90
CA ILE A 102 17.01 -0.96 1.02
C ILE A 102 16.71 -2.04 -0.01
N GLN A 103 17.16 -1.81 -1.22
CA GLN A 103 17.03 -2.74 -2.33
C GLN A 103 18.39 -2.96 -2.98
N TYR A 104 18.69 -4.23 -3.25
CA TYR A 104 19.79 -4.68 -4.07
C TYR A 104 19.28 -5.21 -5.40
N ALA A 105 19.92 -4.82 -6.50
CA ALA A 105 19.64 -5.35 -7.84
C ALA A 105 20.96 -5.63 -8.56
N THR A 106 21.07 -6.80 -9.21
CA THR A 106 22.31 -7.20 -9.91
C THR A 106 22.54 -6.41 -11.19
N THR A 107 21.48 -5.87 -11.80
CA THR A 107 21.56 -5.08 -13.02
C THR A 107 20.83 -3.76 -12.85
N SER A 108 21.58 -2.66 -13.02
CA SER A 108 20.99 -1.31 -13.10
C SER A 108 20.50 -1.10 -14.53
N VAL A 109 19.26 -1.46 -14.81
CA VAL A 109 18.62 -1.04 -16.05
C VAL A 109 18.37 0.46 -15.95
N LYS A 110 19.11 1.27 -16.72
CA LYS A 110 18.74 2.67 -16.92
C LYS A 110 17.41 2.68 -17.68
N ARG A 111 16.29 2.69 -16.96
CA ARG A 111 14.99 3.05 -17.54
C ARG A 111 15.06 4.53 -17.92
N THR A 112 15.38 4.80 -19.15
CA THR A 112 15.18 6.13 -19.72
C THR A 112 13.68 6.22 -19.98
N ALA A 113 12.99 7.07 -19.26
CA ALA A 113 11.58 7.36 -19.52
C ALA A 113 11.42 7.71 -21.01
N GLY A 114 10.47 7.06 -21.68
CA GLY A 114 10.07 7.37 -23.05
C GLY A 114 10.79 6.68 -24.20
N LYS A 115 11.87 5.93 -23.96
CA LYS A 115 12.43 5.00 -24.95
C LYS A 115 12.93 3.79 -24.20
N ALA A 116 12.28 2.65 -24.37
CA ALA A 116 12.90 1.36 -24.14
C ALA A 116 14.05 1.20 -25.17
N LYS A 117 15.12 1.95 -25.00
CA LYS A 117 16.38 1.63 -25.65
C LYS A 117 16.91 0.41 -24.92
N PHE A 118 16.56 -0.74 -25.46
CA PHE A 118 17.21 -1.99 -25.13
C PHE A 118 18.71 -1.78 -25.39
N SER A 119 19.47 -1.64 -24.32
CA SER A 119 20.91 -1.53 -24.41
C SER A 119 21.42 -2.82 -25.05
N LYS A 120 22.21 -2.75 -26.11
CA LYS A 120 23.00 -3.85 -26.65
C LYS A 120 24.02 -4.31 -25.61
N GLY A 121 23.59 -5.04 -24.59
CA GLY A 121 24.43 -5.56 -23.53
C GLY A 121 24.10 -7.02 -23.30
N LYS A 122 25.15 -7.81 -23.08
CA LYS A 122 25.09 -9.23 -22.79
C LYS A 122 24.01 -9.50 -21.74
N TYR A 123 23.06 -10.39 -22.08
CA TYR A 123 21.93 -10.77 -21.22
C TYR A 123 22.38 -11.16 -19.83
N ARG A 124 21.82 -10.53 -18.82
CA ARG A 124 21.89 -10.97 -17.44
C ARG A 124 20.48 -11.04 -16.90
N ASP A 125 20.18 -12.16 -16.31
CA ASP A 125 19.00 -12.30 -15.48
C ASP A 125 19.14 -11.34 -14.30
N ASP A 126 18.06 -10.61 -14.01
CA ASP A 126 18.08 -9.57 -12.97
C ASP A 126 17.60 -10.15 -11.65
N LEU A 127 18.50 -10.27 -10.69
CA LEU A 127 18.20 -10.63 -9.32
C LEU A 127 17.90 -9.36 -8.51
N ARG A 128 16.79 -9.35 -7.82
CA ARG A 128 16.40 -8.27 -6.90
C ARG A 128 16.11 -8.83 -5.52
N PHE A 129 16.64 -8.16 -4.52
CA PHE A 129 16.40 -8.45 -3.13
C PHE A 129 16.10 -7.14 -2.40
N GLY A 130 15.15 -7.15 -1.48
CA GLY A 130 14.79 -5.95 -0.72
C GLY A 130 14.35 -6.27 0.69
N ILE A 131 14.67 -5.35 1.59
CA ILE A 131 14.19 -5.35 2.97
C ILE A 131 13.58 -3.98 3.23
N SER A 132 12.42 -3.95 3.87
CA SER A 132 11.81 -2.71 4.35
C SER A 132 11.14 -2.91 5.70
N LEU A 133 11.27 -1.89 6.53
CA LEU A 133 10.62 -1.77 7.83
C LEU A 133 9.65 -0.59 7.76
N ARG A 134 8.41 -0.83 8.16
CA ARG A 134 7.32 0.14 8.03
C ARG A 134 6.62 0.40 9.35
N ASN A 135 5.99 1.57 9.44
CA ASN A 135 5.19 2.00 10.59
C ASN A 135 5.99 2.09 11.90
N ILE A 136 7.23 2.57 11.86
CA ILE A 136 7.98 2.89 13.07
C ILE A 136 7.53 4.27 13.53
N GLY A 137 6.93 4.36 14.71
CA GLY A 137 6.44 5.61 15.24
C GLY A 137 6.02 5.51 16.71
N PRO A 138 5.78 6.65 17.37
CA PRO A 138 5.24 6.66 18.73
C PRO A 138 3.80 6.18 18.77
N ASP A 139 3.35 5.86 19.96
CA ASP A 139 1.96 5.55 20.25
C ASP A 139 1.04 6.69 19.84
N MET A 140 -0.14 6.34 19.36
CA MET A 140 -1.23 7.27 19.08
C MET A 140 -2.29 7.17 20.16
N VAL A 141 -3.07 8.24 20.31
CA VAL A 141 -4.20 8.28 21.26
C VAL A 141 -5.35 9.05 20.62
N PHE A 142 -6.57 8.54 20.77
CA PHE A 142 -7.78 9.26 20.39
C PHE A 142 -8.10 10.35 21.41
N ARG A 143 -8.50 11.53 20.93
CA ARG A 143 -8.96 12.68 21.71
C ARG A 143 -10.14 13.33 21.01
N GLY A 144 -11.01 14.00 21.78
CA GLY A 144 -12.13 14.74 21.24
C GLY A 144 -13.38 14.61 22.09
N ASP A 145 -14.38 15.41 21.76
CA ASP A 145 -15.64 15.54 22.52
C ASP A 145 -16.44 14.24 22.58
N GLY A 146 -16.24 13.31 21.64
CA GLY A 146 -16.87 11.98 21.68
C GLY A 146 -16.42 11.10 22.84
N LEU A 147 -15.38 11.48 23.59
CA LEU A 147 -14.95 10.82 24.82
C LEU A 147 -15.50 11.51 26.09
N SER A 148 -16.24 12.60 25.95
CA SER A 148 -16.78 13.35 27.04
C SER A 148 -18.09 12.75 27.55
N VAL A 149 -18.22 12.66 28.88
CA VAL A 149 -19.41 12.17 29.58
C VAL A 149 -19.84 13.21 30.58
N THR A 150 -21.13 13.57 30.60
CA THR A 150 -21.70 14.45 31.61
C THR A 150 -22.07 13.63 32.83
N GLY A 151 -21.50 13.96 33.96
CA GLY A 151 -21.77 13.31 35.24
C GLY A 151 -22.15 14.34 36.33
N THR A 152 -22.93 13.91 37.31
CA THR A 152 -23.20 14.69 38.51
C THR A 152 -22.15 14.39 39.57
N VAL A 153 -21.59 15.45 40.19
CA VAL A 153 -20.64 15.33 41.28
C VAL A 153 -21.41 15.16 42.58
N ASN A 154 -21.10 14.12 43.37
CA ASN A 154 -21.86 13.68 44.52
C ASN A 154 -21.95 14.71 45.68
N GLU A 155 -21.15 15.77 45.73
CA GLU A 155 -21.16 16.80 46.79
C GLU A 155 -21.68 18.16 46.32
N GLY A 156 -22.23 18.25 45.12
CA GLY A 156 -22.80 19.49 44.57
C GLY A 156 -23.87 19.20 43.54
N SER A 157 -24.94 19.94 43.53
CA SER A 157 -26.02 19.81 42.54
C SER A 157 -25.62 20.33 41.13
N TYR A 158 -24.38 20.19 40.73
CA TYR A 158 -23.94 20.64 39.43
C TYR A 158 -23.45 19.46 38.57
N SER A 159 -23.75 19.53 37.28
CA SER A 159 -23.23 18.61 36.28
C SER A 159 -21.83 19.07 35.85
N SER A 160 -20.92 18.12 35.73
CA SER A 160 -19.57 18.35 35.21
C SER A 160 -19.34 17.50 33.98
N THR A 161 -18.63 18.02 32.99
CA THR A 161 -18.19 17.26 31.84
C THR A 161 -16.87 16.60 32.18
N LEU A 162 -16.85 15.26 32.13
CA LEU A 162 -15.68 14.43 32.38
C LEU A 162 -15.19 13.87 31.05
N GLU A 163 -13.90 13.99 30.79
CA GLU A 163 -13.27 13.37 29.61
C GLU A 163 -12.72 11.98 29.97
N ASN A 164 -13.22 10.95 29.29
CA ASN A 164 -12.66 9.61 29.37
C ASN A 164 -11.34 9.56 28.60
N ARG A 165 -10.27 9.13 29.25
CA ARG A 165 -8.97 8.96 28.60
C ARG A 165 -8.96 7.68 27.74
N ALA A 166 -8.79 7.83 26.44
CA ALA A 166 -8.55 6.69 25.57
C ALA A 166 -7.18 6.06 25.87
N ALA A 167 -7.10 4.76 25.75
CA ALA A 167 -5.83 4.03 25.81
C ALA A 167 -4.94 4.41 24.61
N LYS A 168 -3.64 4.44 24.84
CA LYS A 168 -2.65 4.57 23.76
C LYS A 168 -2.63 3.28 22.94
N PHE A 169 -2.39 3.43 21.65
CA PHE A 169 -2.22 2.28 20.76
C PHE A 169 -1.01 2.49 19.84
N ASN A 170 -0.34 1.41 19.54
CA ASN A 170 0.84 1.41 18.67
C ASN A 170 0.42 1.23 17.22
N LEU A 171 1.23 1.78 16.30
CA LEU A 171 1.09 1.46 14.89
C LEU A 171 1.60 0.02 14.62
N PRO A 172 0.91 -0.77 13.77
CA PRO A 172 1.37 -2.10 13.42
C PRO A 172 2.67 -2.03 12.62
N SER A 173 3.79 -2.34 13.27
CA SER A 173 5.10 -2.40 12.59
C SER A 173 5.17 -3.63 11.68
N LEU A 174 5.71 -3.43 10.47
CA LEU A 174 5.80 -4.46 9.43
C LEU A 174 7.25 -4.58 8.95
N LEU A 175 7.77 -5.81 8.94
CA LEU A 175 9.03 -6.13 8.27
C LEU A 175 8.70 -6.90 6.99
N HIS A 176 9.13 -6.37 5.84
CA HIS A 176 9.02 -7.05 4.55
C HIS A 176 10.40 -7.46 4.06
N ILE A 177 10.53 -8.70 3.62
CA ILE A 177 11.70 -9.24 2.95
C ILE A 177 11.21 -9.78 1.60
N GLY A 178 11.79 -9.31 0.50
CA GLY A 178 11.36 -9.68 -0.83
C GLY A 178 12.53 -10.11 -1.71
N PHE A 179 12.25 -11.08 -2.57
CA PHE A 179 13.18 -11.61 -3.54
C PHE A 179 12.46 -11.75 -4.88
N ALA A 180 13.12 -11.38 -5.98
CA ALA A 180 12.59 -11.56 -7.32
C ALA A 180 13.70 -11.86 -8.30
N TYR A 181 13.38 -12.69 -9.29
CA TYR A 181 14.29 -13.09 -10.36
C TYR A 181 13.60 -12.98 -11.71
N ASP A 182 14.23 -12.29 -12.66
CA ASP A 182 13.71 -12.07 -14.00
C ASP A 182 14.37 -13.05 -14.98
N PHE A 183 13.59 -13.98 -15.51
CA PHE A 183 13.99 -14.86 -16.61
C PHE A 183 13.63 -14.21 -17.94
N ARG A 184 14.58 -14.08 -18.81
CA ARG A 184 14.37 -13.59 -20.18
C ARG A 184 14.28 -14.77 -21.11
N LEU A 185 13.14 -14.94 -21.77
CA LEU A 185 12.84 -16.14 -22.54
C LEU A 185 13.32 -16.08 -23.99
N ASP A 186 13.65 -14.88 -24.48
CA ASP A 186 14.11 -14.68 -25.87
C ASP A 186 15.60 -14.98 -26.01
N LYS A 187 15.94 -15.76 -27.01
CA LYS A 187 17.33 -16.13 -27.33
C LYS A 187 18.08 -15.09 -28.18
N ASP A 188 17.35 -14.14 -28.80
CA ASP A 188 17.93 -13.13 -29.69
C ASP A 188 18.41 -11.90 -28.95
N SER A 189 19.67 -11.56 -29.20
CA SER A 189 20.45 -10.59 -28.44
C SER A 189 20.06 -9.11 -28.58
N ASN A 190 19.08 -8.75 -29.37
CA ASN A 190 18.79 -7.36 -29.67
C ASN A 190 17.41 -6.85 -29.27
N THR A 191 16.45 -7.73 -28.94
CA THR A 191 15.08 -7.31 -28.63
C THR A 191 14.43 -8.32 -27.69
N TYR A 192 14.05 -7.88 -26.48
CA TYR A 192 13.33 -8.73 -25.54
C TYR A 192 11.84 -8.53 -25.69
N PHE A 193 11.15 -9.61 -26.02
CA PHE A 193 9.70 -9.60 -26.09
C PHE A 193 9.06 -10.27 -24.89
N HIS A 194 9.77 -11.24 -24.29
CA HIS A 194 9.19 -12.09 -23.26
C HIS A 194 10.04 -12.10 -21.98
N ARG A 195 9.46 -11.65 -20.88
CA ARG A 195 10.06 -11.73 -19.53
C ARG A 195 9.13 -12.49 -18.60
N LEU A 196 9.68 -13.44 -17.87
CA LEU A 196 9.01 -14.13 -16.77
C LEU A 196 9.73 -13.75 -15.47
N THR A 197 9.00 -13.19 -14.51
CA THR A 197 9.53 -12.88 -13.17
C THR A 197 8.92 -13.82 -12.16
N ALA A 198 9.76 -14.52 -11.42
CA ALA A 198 9.34 -15.22 -10.20
C ALA A 198 9.68 -14.35 -8.99
N ALA A 199 8.74 -14.23 -8.07
CA ALA A 199 8.91 -13.41 -6.88
C ALA A 199 8.39 -14.12 -5.64
N THR A 200 9.04 -13.87 -4.51
CA THR A 200 8.59 -14.29 -3.19
C THR A 200 8.77 -13.17 -2.19
N ASN A 201 7.90 -13.12 -1.20
CA ASN A 201 8.03 -12.17 -0.10
C ASN A 201 7.62 -12.81 1.22
N PHE A 202 8.26 -12.37 2.27
CA PHE A 202 7.89 -12.64 3.65
C PHE A 202 7.51 -11.33 4.33
N THR A 203 6.39 -11.33 5.05
CA THR A 203 5.93 -10.19 5.84
C THR A 203 5.75 -10.64 7.28
N SER A 204 6.54 -10.05 8.18
CA SER A 204 6.32 -10.17 9.63
C SER A 204 5.46 -9.00 10.10
N ASN A 205 4.41 -9.30 10.85
CA ASN A 205 3.45 -8.31 11.34
C ASN A 205 3.37 -8.40 12.86
N THR A 206 3.45 -7.25 13.55
CA THR A 206 3.42 -7.20 15.01
C THR A 206 2.06 -7.56 15.60
N PHE A 207 0.96 -7.27 14.89
CA PHE A 207 -0.42 -7.44 15.40
C PHE A 207 -1.25 -8.50 14.69
N SER A 208 -0.74 -9.06 13.61
CA SER A 208 -1.41 -10.15 12.89
C SER A 208 -0.41 -11.24 12.56
N ARG A 209 -0.88 -12.29 11.91
CA ARG A 209 -0.03 -13.43 11.52
C ARG A 209 0.96 -13.03 10.44
N ASN A 210 2.10 -13.71 10.45
CA ASN A 210 3.10 -13.56 9.41
C ASN A 210 2.58 -14.14 8.09
N GLN A 211 2.98 -13.52 6.98
CA GLN A 211 2.53 -13.90 5.65
C GLN A 211 3.73 -14.24 4.76
N MET A 212 3.56 -15.25 3.93
CA MET A 212 4.52 -15.62 2.88
C MET A 212 3.81 -15.59 1.54
N GLY A 213 4.32 -14.79 0.59
CA GLY A 213 3.78 -14.66 -0.75
C GLY A 213 4.71 -15.26 -1.79
N VAL A 214 4.12 -15.90 -2.81
CA VAL A 214 4.80 -16.30 -4.03
C VAL A 214 4.01 -15.80 -5.22
N GLY A 215 4.69 -15.38 -6.28
CA GLY A 215 4.02 -14.84 -7.45
C GLY A 215 4.86 -14.96 -8.71
N VAL A 216 4.15 -14.88 -9.82
CA VAL A 216 4.73 -14.91 -11.16
C VAL A 216 4.15 -13.76 -11.96
N GLU A 217 5.01 -13.08 -12.71
CA GLU A 217 4.64 -12.05 -13.68
C GLU A 217 5.18 -12.47 -15.06
N TYR A 218 4.32 -12.44 -16.05
CA TYR A 218 4.69 -12.54 -17.45
C TYR A 218 4.51 -11.18 -18.12
N ALA A 219 5.56 -10.68 -18.75
CA ALA A 219 5.56 -9.41 -19.47
C ALA A 219 5.86 -9.63 -20.96
N TYR A 220 4.97 -9.10 -21.81
CA TYR A 220 5.16 -9.07 -23.25
C TYR A 220 5.53 -7.65 -23.69
N LYS A 221 6.75 -7.48 -24.20
CA LYS A 221 7.33 -6.19 -24.65
C LYS A 221 7.24 -5.06 -23.59
N GLU A 222 7.08 -5.39 -22.31
CA GLU A 222 6.76 -4.43 -21.24
C GLU A 222 5.49 -3.59 -21.54
N PHE A 223 4.68 -4.02 -22.51
CA PHE A 223 3.42 -3.41 -22.90
C PHE A 223 2.25 -4.03 -22.15
N VAL A 224 2.20 -5.37 -22.07
CA VAL A 224 1.22 -6.11 -21.30
C VAL A 224 1.93 -6.95 -20.27
N MET A 225 1.49 -6.84 -19.02
CA MET A 225 2.01 -7.62 -17.89
C MET A 225 0.87 -8.34 -17.20
N LEU A 226 0.96 -9.65 -17.13
CA LEU A 226 0.01 -10.51 -16.41
C LEU A 226 0.66 -11.01 -15.14
N ARG A 227 -0.06 -10.96 -14.03
CA ARG A 227 0.43 -11.35 -12.70
C ARG A 227 -0.53 -12.30 -12.03
N THR A 228 0.03 -13.29 -11.36
CA THR A 228 -0.72 -14.11 -10.41
C THR A 228 0.15 -14.37 -9.19
N ALA A 229 -0.48 -14.42 -8.04
CA ALA A 229 0.22 -14.68 -6.79
C ALA A 229 -0.68 -15.39 -5.79
N PHE A 230 -0.02 -16.07 -4.86
CA PHE A 230 -0.63 -16.70 -3.72
C PHE A 230 0.07 -16.24 -2.45
N THR A 231 -0.71 -15.79 -1.45
CA THR A 231 -0.22 -15.41 -0.13
C THR A 231 -0.74 -16.38 0.90
N TYR A 232 0.19 -17.07 1.55
CA TYR A 232 -0.08 -17.98 2.66
C TYR A 232 0.02 -17.24 3.99
N GLU A 233 -0.93 -17.50 4.85
CA GLU A 233 -0.95 -17.13 6.27
C GLU A 233 -1.34 -18.37 7.07
N GLN A 234 -0.86 -18.48 8.29
CA GLN A 234 -1.22 -19.61 9.16
C GLN A 234 -2.75 -19.73 9.31
N ASP A 235 -3.27 -20.94 9.24
CA ASP A 235 -4.71 -21.29 9.32
C ASP A 235 -5.57 -20.64 8.22
N LEU A 236 -4.98 -20.27 7.06
CA LEU A 236 -5.69 -19.68 5.93
C LEU A 236 -6.87 -20.54 5.44
N PHE A 237 -6.71 -21.86 5.48
CA PHE A 237 -7.70 -22.83 4.99
C PHE A 237 -8.70 -23.27 6.06
N ASP A 238 -8.50 -22.88 7.32
CA ASP A 238 -9.39 -23.21 8.44
C ASP A 238 -10.40 -22.05 8.62
N ALA A 239 -11.66 -22.30 8.30
CA ALA A 239 -12.70 -21.28 8.35
C ALA A 239 -12.96 -20.73 9.76
N GLU A 240 -12.69 -21.53 10.81
CA GLU A 240 -12.92 -21.14 12.21
C GLU A 240 -11.73 -20.36 12.79
N LYS A 241 -10.52 -20.63 12.31
CA LYS A 241 -9.29 -20.02 12.83
C LYS A 241 -8.74 -18.89 11.99
N ARG A 242 -9.27 -18.71 10.79
CA ARG A 242 -8.86 -17.65 9.87
C ARG A 242 -9.15 -16.27 10.46
N THR A 243 -8.15 -15.38 10.46
CA THR A 243 -8.21 -14.04 11.06
C THR A 243 -8.63 -12.96 10.07
N ASN A 244 -8.64 -13.26 8.78
CA ASN A 244 -8.98 -12.30 7.72
C ASN A 244 -9.86 -12.95 6.63
N ALA A 245 -10.44 -12.12 5.77
CA ALA A 245 -11.31 -12.55 4.68
C ALA A 245 -10.55 -12.99 3.41
N LEU A 246 -9.21 -12.87 3.37
CA LEU A 246 -8.41 -13.20 2.19
C LEU A 246 -8.30 -14.72 2.01
N THR A 247 -8.42 -15.20 0.78
CA THR A 247 -8.24 -16.62 0.44
C THR A 247 -6.84 -16.94 -0.06
N GLY A 248 -5.97 -15.94 -0.16
CA GLY A 248 -4.59 -16.05 -0.60
C GLY A 248 -4.39 -15.76 -2.09
N PHE A 249 -5.33 -16.04 -2.96
CA PHE A 249 -5.18 -15.83 -4.39
C PHE A 249 -5.32 -14.38 -4.80
N SER A 250 -4.45 -13.95 -5.73
CA SER A 250 -4.52 -12.64 -6.37
C SER A 250 -4.06 -12.70 -7.82
N GLY A 251 -4.60 -11.81 -8.64
CA GLY A 251 -4.23 -11.66 -10.04
C GLY A 251 -4.28 -10.20 -10.48
N GLY A 252 -3.59 -9.89 -11.57
CA GLY A 252 -3.60 -8.52 -12.08
C GLY A 252 -3.09 -8.43 -13.51
N ILE A 253 -3.46 -7.33 -14.16
CA ILE A 253 -3.02 -6.96 -15.49
C ILE A 253 -2.58 -5.51 -15.51
N THR A 254 -1.52 -5.24 -16.25
CA THR A 254 -1.02 -3.89 -16.52
C THR A 254 -0.88 -3.70 -18.02
N PHE A 255 -1.31 -2.55 -18.48
CA PHE A 255 -1.01 -2.03 -19.82
C PHE A 255 -0.12 -0.80 -19.66
N GLU A 256 1.04 -0.79 -20.29
CA GLU A 256 1.96 0.36 -20.30
C GLU A 256 2.25 0.79 -21.72
N VAL A 257 1.80 1.98 -22.08
CA VAL A 257 1.89 2.53 -23.45
C VAL A 257 2.89 3.70 -23.48
N PRO A 258 3.92 3.65 -24.31
CA PRO A 258 4.75 4.82 -24.56
C PRO A 258 3.98 5.87 -25.38
N PHE A 259 3.96 7.11 -24.92
CA PHE A 259 3.35 8.25 -25.58
C PHE A 259 4.36 9.38 -25.73
N GLY A 260 5.05 9.41 -26.87
CA GLY A 260 6.16 10.33 -27.10
C GLY A 260 7.33 10.07 -26.17
N THR A 261 7.68 11.04 -25.33
CA THR A 261 8.69 10.91 -24.27
C THR A 261 8.11 10.37 -22.95
N ASN A 262 6.79 10.33 -22.86
CA ASN A 262 6.04 9.94 -21.66
C ASN A 262 5.63 8.48 -21.72
N THR A 263 5.18 7.93 -20.59
CA THR A 263 4.56 6.61 -20.50
C THR A 263 3.24 6.70 -19.74
N ILE A 264 2.23 6.00 -20.23
CA ILE A 264 0.93 5.86 -19.55
C ILE A 264 0.77 4.42 -19.18
N GLY A 265 0.48 4.15 -17.90
CA GLY A 265 0.20 2.83 -17.38
C GLY A 265 -1.19 2.75 -16.77
N ILE A 266 -1.91 1.67 -17.08
CA ILE A 266 -3.20 1.34 -16.49
C ILE A 266 -3.04 -0.03 -15.83
N ASP A 267 -3.42 -0.10 -14.56
CA ASP A 267 -3.30 -1.30 -13.75
C ASP A 267 -4.68 -1.73 -13.25
N TYR A 268 -4.96 -3.01 -13.29
CA TYR A 268 -6.08 -3.62 -12.59
C TYR A 268 -5.57 -4.81 -11.79
N SER A 269 -6.04 -4.95 -10.55
CA SER A 269 -5.76 -6.13 -9.74
C SER A 269 -6.97 -6.57 -8.92
N TYR A 270 -7.04 -7.87 -8.70
CA TYR A 270 -8.08 -8.56 -7.96
C TYR A 270 -7.45 -9.43 -6.87
N ARG A 271 -8.01 -9.41 -5.66
CA ARG A 271 -7.72 -10.37 -4.59
C ARG A 271 -8.98 -11.09 -4.19
N SER A 272 -8.90 -12.41 -4.17
CA SER A 272 -10.00 -13.26 -3.77
C SER A 272 -10.25 -13.22 -2.26
N THR A 273 -11.51 -13.15 -1.87
CA THR A 273 -11.96 -13.10 -0.48
C THR A 273 -13.16 -14.01 -0.26
N ASN A 274 -13.42 -14.38 1.00
CA ASN A 274 -14.59 -15.13 1.40
C ASN A 274 -15.01 -14.62 2.81
N PRO A 275 -16.25 -14.15 3.04
CA PRO A 275 -17.45 -14.27 2.17
C PRO A 275 -17.65 -13.13 1.16
N PHE A 276 -16.78 -12.16 1.11
CA PHE A 276 -16.92 -10.98 0.24
C PHE A 276 -16.62 -11.29 -1.23
N GLN A 277 -17.02 -10.37 -2.14
CA GLN A 277 -16.86 -10.51 -3.59
C GLN A 277 -15.45 -10.12 -4.08
N GLY A 278 -14.48 -9.95 -3.18
CA GLY A 278 -13.10 -9.63 -3.50
C GLY A 278 -12.71 -8.19 -3.22
N ILE A 279 -11.44 -7.92 -3.52
CA ILE A 279 -10.84 -6.59 -3.47
C ILE A 279 -10.43 -6.23 -4.89
N HIS A 280 -10.93 -5.10 -5.39
CA HIS A 280 -10.64 -4.61 -6.74
C HIS A 280 -9.82 -3.33 -6.67
N SER A 281 -8.70 -3.29 -7.37
CA SER A 281 -7.85 -2.09 -7.42
C SER A 281 -7.63 -1.66 -8.86
N PHE A 282 -7.80 -0.36 -9.10
CA PHE A 282 -7.54 0.30 -10.38
C PHE A 282 -6.43 1.32 -10.19
N GLY A 283 -5.42 1.28 -11.03
CA GLY A 283 -4.29 2.17 -11.00
C GLY A 283 -4.10 2.91 -12.32
N PHE A 284 -3.64 4.16 -12.22
CA PHE A 284 -3.21 4.97 -13.35
C PHE A 284 -1.83 5.55 -13.04
N ARG A 285 -0.90 5.41 -13.99
CA ARG A 285 0.46 5.92 -13.89
C ARG A 285 0.78 6.80 -15.07
N LEU A 286 1.39 7.95 -14.80
CA LEU A 286 1.92 8.85 -15.81
C LEU A 286 3.41 9.05 -15.54
N GLY A 287 4.26 8.61 -16.44
CA GLY A 287 5.68 8.87 -16.42
C GLY A 287 6.00 10.03 -17.37
N LEU A 288 6.50 11.14 -16.83
CA LEU A 288 6.93 12.28 -17.61
C LEU A 288 8.43 12.14 -17.94
N GLY A 289 8.76 12.08 -19.22
CA GLY A 289 10.14 12.05 -19.69
C GLY A 289 10.77 13.44 -19.62
N GLU A 290 12.02 13.53 -19.16
CA GLU A 290 12.81 14.76 -19.34
C GLU A 290 13.08 14.97 -20.83
N LYS A 291 12.73 16.13 -21.36
CA LYS A 291 13.31 16.62 -22.62
C LYS A 291 14.81 16.83 -22.36
N ARG A 292 15.65 15.98 -22.93
CA ARG A 292 17.09 16.25 -23.06
C ARG A 292 17.34 17.24 -24.16
#